data_8b9953d8f793b236d29ca00e53fd4d77
#
_entry.id   8b9953d8f793b236d29ca00e53fd4d77
#
_cell.length_a   1.000
_cell.length_b   1.000
_cell.length_c   1.000
_cell.angle_alpha   90.00
_cell.angle_beta   90.00
_cell.angle_gamma   90.00
#
_symmetry.space_group_name_H-M   'P 1'
#
loop_
_entity.id
_entity.type
_entity.pdbx_description
1 polymer ?
#
loop_
_entity_poly.entity_id
_entity_poly.type
_entity_poly.pdbx_seq_one_letter_code
_entity_poly.pdbx_strand_id
1 'polypeptide(L)'
;MEYLLPIHILAGTIALLAAAFAICSEKGKKIHITAGKTYYWGMVCIFLTALPMSIITSNVFLFLIAFFSFYLAFAGRRFAQNRKGIAAIVDWIAVGLMIAAGLGMWVLAVFYSIENNSQYITLTVFGFIAIALGYTDYKTYKQQEATGKKRIARHLTNMLAGTIAVVTAVLVVNVDIEPQWLPWILPTVILVPVISWWNWKVMK
;
A
#
# COMPACT_ATOMS: atom_id res chain seq x y z
N MET A 1 -1.11 -14.45 19.27
CA MET A 1 -0.99 -14.98 17.89
C MET A 1 -2.21 -15.80 17.46
N GLU A 2 -2.75 -16.64 18.33
CA GLU A 2 -3.83 -17.59 18.04
C GLU A 2 -5.07 -16.95 17.41
N TYR A 3 -5.51 -15.79 17.90
CA TYR A 3 -6.67 -15.06 17.34
C TYR A 3 -6.30 -14.01 16.28
N LEU A 4 -5.09 -13.43 16.36
CA LEU A 4 -4.70 -12.35 15.46
C LEU A 4 -4.51 -12.83 14.01
N LEU A 5 -3.85 -13.98 13.84
CA LEU A 5 -3.56 -14.51 12.52
C LEU A 5 -4.83 -14.91 11.73
N PRO A 6 -5.80 -15.64 12.29
CA PRO A 6 -7.06 -15.94 11.58
C PRO A 6 -7.85 -14.66 11.19
N ILE A 7 -7.92 -13.67 12.09
CA ILE A 7 -8.58 -12.38 11.79
C ILE A 7 -7.85 -11.65 10.67
N HIS A 8 -6.50 -11.65 10.69
CA HIS A 8 -5.67 -11.05 9.66
C HIS A 8 -5.92 -11.68 8.28
N ILE A 9 -5.91 -13.01 8.21
CA ILE A 9 -6.16 -13.76 6.97
C ILE A 9 -7.59 -13.47 6.44
N LEU A 10 -8.59 -13.51 7.30
CA LEU A 10 -9.98 -13.20 6.92
C LEU A 10 -10.11 -11.78 6.38
N ALA A 11 -9.52 -10.81 7.08
CA ALA A 11 -9.51 -9.41 6.63
C ALA A 11 -8.79 -9.24 5.29
N GLY A 12 -7.67 -9.95 5.09
CA GLY A 12 -6.93 -9.97 3.82
C GLY A 12 -7.75 -10.55 2.67
N THR A 13 -8.44 -11.65 2.91
CA THR A 13 -9.33 -12.28 1.92
C THR A 13 -10.47 -11.34 1.53
N ILE A 14 -11.12 -10.72 2.51
CA ILE A 14 -12.21 -9.73 2.27
C ILE A 14 -11.66 -8.54 1.49
N ALA A 15 -10.49 -8.01 1.86
CA ALA A 15 -9.86 -6.89 1.16
C ALA A 15 -9.53 -7.26 -0.30
N LEU A 16 -8.98 -8.44 -0.56
CA LEU A 16 -8.65 -8.89 -1.91
C LEU A 16 -9.89 -9.03 -2.79
N LEU A 17 -10.95 -9.67 -2.29
CA LEU A 17 -12.21 -9.80 -3.01
C LEU A 17 -12.85 -8.42 -3.27
N ALA A 18 -12.87 -7.55 -2.27
CA ALA A 18 -13.39 -6.19 -2.40
C ALA A 18 -12.58 -5.37 -3.42
N ALA A 19 -11.26 -5.51 -3.47
CA ALA A 19 -10.41 -4.89 -4.49
C ALA A 19 -10.78 -5.37 -5.89
N ALA A 20 -10.97 -6.68 -6.09
CA ALA A 20 -11.40 -7.25 -7.38
C ALA A 20 -12.74 -6.67 -7.83
N PHE A 21 -13.76 -6.63 -6.95
CA PHE A 21 -15.05 -6.01 -7.26
C PHE A 21 -14.92 -4.52 -7.58
N ALA A 22 -14.11 -3.77 -6.84
CA ALA A 22 -13.87 -2.35 -7.13
C ALA A 22 -13.19 -2.14 -8.49
N ILE A 23 -12.23 -3.01 -8.86
CA ILE A 23 -11.52 -2.94 -10.14
C ILE A 23 -12.46 -3.27 -11.30
N CYS A 24 -13.30 -4.28 -11.17
CA CYS A 24 -14.19 -4.74 -12.23
C CYS A 24 -15.49 -3.91 -12.38
N SER A 25 -15.84 -3.10 -11.38
CA SER A 25 -17.07 -2.30 -11.39
C SER A 25 -16.91 -0.95 -12.07
N GLU A 26 -18.03 -0.38 -12.53
CA GLU A 26 -18.09 0.98 -13.08
C GLU A 26 -17.66 2.01 -12.03
N LYS A 27 -16.64 2.83 -12.38
CA LYS A 27 -16.01 3.75 -11.45
C LYS A 27 -16.96 4.84 -10.97
N GLY A 28 -16.97 5.09 -9.65
CA GLY A 28 -17.83 6.08 -9.02
C GLY A 28 -19.29 5.64 -8.79
N LYS A 29 -19.71 4.47 -9.28
CA LYS A 29 -21.05 3.92 -9.02
C LYS A 29 -21.11 3.19 -7.67
N LYS A 30 -22.33 2.84 -7.22
CA LYS A 30 -22.61 2.27 -5.90
C LYS A 30 -21.74 1.05 -5.57
N ILE A 31 -21.59 0.12 -6.51
CA ILE A 31 -20.78 -1.11 -6.32
C ILE A 31 -19.32 -0.72 -6.07
N HIS A 32 -18.72 0.12 -6.91
CA HIS A 32 -17.34 0.60 -6.75
C HIS A 32 -17.11 1.26 -5.39
N ILE A 33 -18.03 2.15 -5.00
CA ILE A 33 -17.92 2.88 -3.72
C ILE A 33 -18.02 1.93 -2.53
N THR A 34 -18.98 0.99 -2.57
CA THR A 34 -19.17 0.01 -1.48
C THR A 34 -17.97 -0.92 -1.38
N ALA A 35 -17.52 -1.49 -2.50
CA ALA A 35 -16.34 -2.34 -2.56
C ALA A 35 -15.08 -1.60 -2.06
N GLY A 36 -14.87 -0.35 -2.48
CA GLY A 36 -13.76 0.47 -2.02
C GLY A 36 -13.80 0.77 -0.52
N LYS A 37 -15.01 0.94 0.08
CA LYS A 37 -15.17 1.07 1.53
C LYS A 37 -14.83 -0.24 2.25
N THR A 38 -15.32 -1.37 1.75
CA THR A 38 -15.02 -2.71 2.30
C THR A 38 -13.52 -3.00 2.25
N TYR A 39 -12.89 -2.73 1.11
CA TYR A 39 -11.43 -2.81 0.96
C TYR A 39 -10.69 -2.00 2.04
N TYR A 40 -11.07 -0.73 2.20
CA TYR A 40 -10.42 0.14 3.18
C TYR A 40 -10.54 -0.40 4.61
N TRP A 41 -11.73 -0.85 5.03
CA TRP A 41 -11.92 -1.40 6.37
C TRP A 41 -11.20 -2.74 6.56
N GLY A 42 -11.11 -3.56 5.50
CA GLY A 42 -10.25 -4.73 5.48
C GLY A 42 -8.78 -4.36 5.74
N MET A 43 -8.27 -3.32 5.06
CA MET A 43 -6.90 -2.83 5.26
C MET A 43 -6.67 -2.24 6.66
N VAL A 44 -7.66 -1.58 7.26
CA VAL A 44 -7.61 -1.16 8.67
C VAL A 44 -7.46 -2.37 9.59
N CYS A 45 -8.27 -3.41 9.39
CA CYS A 45 -8.20 -4.64 10.20
C CYS A 45 -6.85 -5.37 10.01
N ILE A 46 -6.35 -5.47 8.77
CA ILE A 46 -5.02 -5.99 8.45
C ILE A 46 -3.95 -5.22 9.23
N PHE A 47 -3.98 -3.90 9.20
CA PHE A 47 -3.00 -3.07 9.91
C PHE A 47 -3.05 -3.27 11.42
N LEU A 48 -4.25 -3.23 12.03
CA LEU A 48 -4.44 -3.40 13.46
C LEU A 48 -4.04 -4.80 13.96
N THR A 49 -4.06 -5.81 13.11
CA THR A 49 -3.59 -7.17 13.44
C THR A 49 -2.10 -7.35 13.12
N ALA A 50 -1.59 -6.77 12.03
CA ALA A 50 -0.20 -6.87 11.62
C ALA A 50 0.76 -6.21 12.61
N LEU A 51 0.40 -5.04 13.15
CA LEU A 51 1.26 -4.32 14.11
C LEU A 51 1.58 -5.15 15.36
N PRO A 52 0.60 -5.63 16.14
CA PRO A 52 0.92 -6.46 17.30
C PRO A 52 1.62 -7.76 16.91
N MET A 53 1.28 -8.38 15.78
CA MET A 53 1.95 -9.59 15.31
C MET A 53 3.43 -9.33 15.02
N SER A 54 3.77 -8.24 14.33
CA SER A 54 5.17 -7.89 14.03
C SER A 54 5.97 -7.54 15.29
N ILE A 55 5.34 -6.91 16.28
CA ILE A 55 5.97 -6.62 17.59
C ILE A 55 6.22 -7.91 18.37
N ILE A 56 5.23 -8.79 18.50
CA ILE A 56 5.34 -10.06 19.20
C ILE A 56 6.43 -10.95 18.59
N THR A 57 6.57 -10.93 17.26
CA THR A 57 7.60 -11.71 16.55
C THR A 57 8.93 -10.97 16.39
N SER A 58 9.04 -9.74 16.92
CA SER A 58 10.22 -8.87 16.76
C SER A 58 10.62 -8.68 15.29
N ASN A 59 9.67 -8.70 14.36
CA ASN A 59 9.90 -8.61 12.92
C ASN A 59 9.74 -7.17 12.42
N VAL A 60 10.85 -6.42 12.41
CA VAL A 60 10.90 -5.02 11.97
C VAL A 60 10.54 -4.88 10.48
N PHE A 61 10.90 -5.87 9.64
CA PHE A 61 10.54 -5.88 8.23
C PHE A 61 9.02 -5.84 8.05
N LEU A 62 8.29 -6.75 8.70
CA LEU A 62 6.81 -6.79 8.59
C LEU A 62 6.14 -5.58 9.26
N PHE A 63 6.76 -5.03 10.31
CA PHE A 63 6.29 -3.79 10.94
C PHE A 63 6.30 -2.61 9.94
N LEU A 64 7.40 -2.42 9.22
CA LEU A 64 7.51 -1.36 8.20
C LEU A 64 6.57 -1.61 7.00
N ILE A 65 6.41 -2.87 6.57
CA ILE A 65 5.45 -3.25 5.53
C ILE A 65 3.99 -2.96 5.94
N ALA A 66 3.65 -3.12 7.23
CA ALA A 66 2.30 -2.80 7.71
C ALA A 66 1.99 -1.29 7.55
N PHE A 67 2.91 -0.40 7.92
CA PHE A 67 2.75 1.04 7.71
C PHE A 67 2.67 1.41 6.23
N PHE A 68 3.57 0.85 5.41
CA PHE A 68 3.57 1.05 3.97
C PHE A 68 2.22 0.68 3.35
N SER A 69 1.74 -0.53 3.61
CA SER A 69 0.51 -1.05 3.01
C SER A 69 -0.73 -0.28 3.47
N PHE A 70 -0.80 0.06 4.75
CA PHE A 70 -1.92 0.82 5.30
C PHE A 70 -1.97 2.25 4.76
N TYR A 71 -0.80 2.90 4.63
CA TYR A 71 -0.74 4.24 4.04
C TYR A 71 -1.40 4.27 2.65
N LEU A 72 -1.13 3.29 1.80
CA LEU A 72 -1.67 3.23 0.44
C LEU A 72 -3.20 3.20 0.43
N ALA A 73 -3.82 2.37 1.28
CA ALA A 73 -5.27 2.33 1.42
C ALA A 73 -5.83 3.64 2.03
N PHE A 74 -5.16 4.17 3.04
CA PHE A 74 -5.53 5.43 3.69
C PHE A 74 -5.48 6.60 2.70
N ALA A 75 -4.33 6.83 2.06
CA ALA A 75 -4.15 7.91 1.10
C ALA A 75 -5.12 7.77 -0.10
N GLY A 76 -5.27 6.57 -0.64
CA GLY A 76 -6.23 6.29 -1.70
C GLY A 76 -7.65 6.70 -1.34
N ARG A 77 -8.13 6.35 -0.13
CA ARG A 77 -9.44 6.79 0.37
C ARG A 77 -9.51 8.29 0.58
N ARG A 78 -8.46 8.90 1.16
CA ARG A 78 -8.40 10.35 1.38
C ARG A 78 -8.53 11.12 0.07
N PHE A 79 -7.78 10.75 -0.97
CA PHE A 79 -7.92 11.36 -2.30
C PHE A 79 -9.31 11.14 -2.92
N ALA A 80 -9.95 9.99 -2.71
CA ALA A 80 -11.33 9.77 -3.18
C ALA A 80 -12.33 10.74 -2.55
N GLN A 81 -12.19 11.02 -1.25
CA GLN A 81 -13.13 11.82 -0.47
C GLN A 81 -12.86 13.32 -0.51
N ASN A 82 -11.60 13.73 -0.54
CA ASN A 82 -11.17 15.12 -0.44
C ASN A 82 -11.33 15.86 -1.79
N ARG A 83 -12.56 16.27 -2.11
CA ARG A 83 -12.85 16.97 -3.37
C ARG A 83 -12.28 18.39 -3.42
N LYS A 84 -12.07 19.02 -2.25
CA LYS A 84 -11.53 20.39 -2.16
C LYS A 84 -10.01 20.44 -2.32
N GLY A 85 -9.32 19.28 -2.24
CA GLY A 85 -7.87 19.21 -2.35
C GLY A 85 -7.08 19.77 -1.17
N ILE A 86 -7.75 20.14 -0.08
CA ILE A 86 -7.13 20.72 1.12
C ILE A 86 -6.69 19.58 2.03
N ALA A 87 -5.39 19.47 2.29
CA ALA A 87 -4.86 18.47 3.21
C ALA A 87 -5.24 18.82 4.66
N ALA A 88 -5.74 17.83 5.39
CA ALA A 88 -5.89 17.91 6.84
C ALA A 88 -4.59 17.50 7.54
N ILE A 89 -4.49 17.77 8.85
CA ILE A 89 -3.30 17.39 9.63
C ILE A 89 -3.00 15.90 9.55
N VAL A 90 -4.03 15.05 9.52
CA VAL A 90 -3.89 13.60 9.39
C VAL A 90 -3.25 13.17 8.06
N ASP A 91 -3.46 13.94 6.99
CA ASP A 91 -2.83 13.67 5.68
C ASP A 91 -1.31 13.95 5.74
N TRP A 92 -0.91 15.03 6.42
CA TRP A 92 0.50 15.37 6.63
C TRP A 92 1.21 14.36 7.53
N ILE A 93 0.55 13.92 8.62
CA ILE A 93 1.08 12.87 9.51
C ILE A 93 1.26 11.57 8.71
N ALA A 94 0.27 11.17 7.93
CA ALA A 94 0.34 9.95 7.12
C ALA A 94 1.48 10.00 6.10
N VAL A 95 1.64 11.12 5.39
CA VAL A 95 2.76 11.33 4.45
C VAL A 95 4.10 11.24 5.17
N GLY A 96 4.23 11.88 6.34
CA GLY A 96 5.44 11.82 7.16
C GLY A 96 5.77 10.39 7.58
N LEU A 97 4.77 9.63 8.06
CA LEU A 97 4.95 8.23 8.45
C LEU A 97 5.34 7.33 7.25
N MET A 98 4.77 7.58 6.07
CA MET A 98 5.14 6.83 4.87
C MET A 98 6.61 7.06 4.47
N ILE A 99 7.07 8.33 4.48
CA ILE A 99 8.46 8.67 4.19
C ILE A 99 9.38 8.08 5.26
N ALA A 100 9.01 8.19 6.54
CA ALA A 100 9.78 7.61 7.66
C ALA A 100 9.87 6.08 7.54
N ALA A 101 8.77 5.39 7.17
CA ALA A 101 8.80 3.95 6.91
C ALA A 101 9.74 3.59 5.75
N GLY A 102 9.73 4.37 4.67
CA GLY A 102 10.65 4.17 3.54
C GLY A 102 12.12 4.35 3.92
N LEU A 103 12.45 5.38 4.70
CA LEU A 103 13.79 5.58 5.25
C LEU A 103 14.18 4.46 6.21
N GLY A 104 13.26 4.02 7.07
CA GLY A 104 13.47 2.86 7.96
C GLY A 104 13.74 1.57 7.18
N MET A 105 13.04 1.36 6.04
CA MET A 105 13.32 0.24 5.14
C MET A 105 14.75 0.30 4.58
N TRP A 106 15.24 1.48 4.18
CA TRP A 106 16.61 1.61 3.67
C TRP A 106 17.65 1.37 4.77
N VAL A 107 17.42 1.87 5.98
CA VAL A 107 18.29 1.57 7.12
C VAL A 107 18.34 0.06 7.38
N LEU A 108 17.18 -0.60 7.43
CA LEU A 108 17.10 -2.06 7.63
C LEU A 108 17.73 -2.83 6.46
N ALA A 109 17.62 -2.33 5.22
CA ALA A 109 18.25 -2.92 4.05
C ALA A 109 19.78 -2.96 4.17
N VAL A 110 20.39 -1.93 4.75
CA VAL A 110 21.84 -1.91 5.00
C VAL A 110 22.22 -3.02 5.98
N PHE A 111 21.50 -3.19 7.09
CA PHE A 111 21.77 -4.29 8.04
C PHE A 111 21.60 -5.66 7.39
N TYR A 112 20.52 -5.89 6.65
CA TYR A 112 20.29 -7.14 5.95
C TYR A 112 21.33 -7.44 4.87
N SER A 113 21.84 -6.39 4.19
CA SER A 113 22.93 -6.55 3.22
C SER A 113 24.23 -7.02 3.89
N ILE A 114 24.55 -6.49 5.07
CA ILE A 114 25.74 -6.91 5.86
C ILE A 114 25.60 -8.36 6.33
N GLU A 115 24.38 -8.77 6.69
CA GLU A 115 24.05 -10.14 7.12
C GLU A 115 23.88 -11.13 5.96
N ASN A 116 24.10 -10.72 4.71
CA ASN A 116 23.83 -11.50 3.50
C ASN A 116 22.36 -12.00 3.39
N ASN A 117 21.41 -11.32 4.01
CA ASN A 117 19.99 -11.63 3.90
C ASN A 117 19.43 -10.98 2.63
N SER A 118 19.02 -11.80 1.64
CA SER A 118 18.55 -11.35 0.32
C SER A 118 17.32 -10.43 0.35
N GLN A 119 16.60 -10.35 1.47
CA GLN A 119 15.48 -9.42 1.66
C GLN A 119 15.91 -7.94 1.67
N TYR A 120 17.22 -7.63 1.72
CA TYR A 120 17.68 -6.26 1.51
C TYR A 120 17.22 -5.68 0.18
N ILE A 121 17.05 -6.52 -0.87
CA ILE A 121 16.55 -6.12 -2.18
C ILE A 121 15.09 -5.65 -2.07
N THR A 122 14.23 -6.42 -1.40
CA THR A 122 12.84 -6.05 -1.15
C THR A 122 12.73 -4.71 -0.41
N LEU A 123 13.49 -4.56 0.67
CA LEU A 123 13.52 -3.35 1.48
C LEU A 123 14.01 -2.13 0.69
N THR A 124 15.02 -2.30 -0.15
CA THR A 124 15.54 -1.23 -1.01
C THR A 124 14.48 -0.75 -1.99
N VAL A 125 13.80 -1.68 -2.68
CA VAL A 125 12.76 -1.37 -3.67
C VAL A 125 11.54 -0.73 -3.01
N PHE A 126 11.05 -1.33 -1.92
CA PHE A 126 9.85 -0.81 -1.24
C PHE A 126 10.12 0.50 -0.53
N GLY A 127 11.32 0.69 0.02
CA GLY A 127 11.75 1.97 0.57
C GLY A 127 11.75 3.09 -0.49
N PHE A 128 12.27 2.81 -1.68
CA PHE A 128 12.19 3.74 -2.81
C PHE A 128 10.75 4.07 -3.20
N ILE A 129 9.89 3.06 -3.32
CA ILE A 129 8.46 3.24 -3.66
C ILE A 129 7.76 4.06 -2.57
N ALA A 130 8.01 3.77 -1.29
CA ALA A 130 7.44 4.50 -0.16
C ALA A 130 7.79 5.99 -0.20
N ILE A 131 9.07 6.31 -0.37
CA ILE A 131 9.55 7.69 -0.44
C ILE A 131 9.00 8.39 -1.68
N ALA A 132 9.02 7.74 -2.85
CA ALA A 132 8.52 8.31 -4.11
C ALA A 132 7.01 8.62 -4.03
N LEU A 133 6.20 7.70 -3.51
CA LEU A 133 4.76 7.90 -3.36
C LEU A 133 4.45 8.95 -2.28
N GLY A 134 5.12 8.87 -1.12
CA GLY A 134 4.96 9.85 -0.05
C GLY A 134 5.35 11.26 -0.49
N TYR A 135 6.49 11.41 -1.19
CA TYR A 135 6.92 12.70 -1.74
C TYR A 135 5.95 13.24 -2.80
N THR A 136 5.43 12.38 -3.66
CA THR A 136 4.46 12.78 -4.68
C THR A 136 3.15 13.26 -4.03
N ASP A 137 2.67 12.58 -2.98
CA ASP A 137 1.49 13.02 -2.23
C ASP A 137 1.75 14.31 -1.47
N TYR A 138 2.93 14.47 -0.83
CA TYR A 138 3.39 15.71 -0.22
C TYR A 138 3.34 16.88 -1.22
N LYS A 139 3.94 16.70 -2.40
CA LYS A 139 3.97 17.72 -3.46
C LYS A 139 2.56 18.08 -3.92
N THR A 140 1.70 17.07 -4.16
CA THR A 140 0.32 17.24 -4.61
C THR A 140 -0.49 18.06 -3.60
N TYR A 141 -0.35 17.81 -2.30
CA TYR A 141 -1.01 18.58 -1.26
C TYR A 141 -0.41 19.99 -1.10
N LYS A 142 0.92 20.12 -1.09
CA LYS A 142 1.61 21.42 -0.95
C LYS A 142 1.26 22.37 -2.10
N GLN A 143 1.14 21.86 -3.31
CA GLN A 143 0.78 22.64 -4.51
C GLN A 143 -0.75 22.83 -4.66
N GLN A 144 -1.56 22.29 -3.73
CA GLN A 144 -3.03 22.31 -3.80
C GLN A 144 -3.59 21.69 -5.10
N GLU A 145 -2.86 20.74 -5.68
CA GLU A 145 -3.21 20.05 -6.92
C GLU A 145 -4.07 18.80 -6.72
N ALA A 146 -4.45 18.48 -5.47
CA ALA A 146 -5.26 17.31 -5.11
C ALA A 146 -6.74 17.46 -5.55
N THR A 147 -6.99 17.96 -6.77
CA THR A 147 -8.32 18.22 -7.33
C THR A 147 -8.48 17.58 -8.72
N GLY A 148 -9.71 17.51 -9.23
CA GLY A 148 -10.02 17.06 -10.58
C GLY A 148 -9.38 15.72 -10.95
N LYS A 149 -8.80 15.63 -12.15
CA LYS A 149 -8.15 14.42 -12.68
C LYS A 149 -6.92 14.00 -11.86
N LYS A 150 -6.10 14.95 -11.37
CA LYS A 150 -4.92 14.66 -10.53
C LYS A 150 -5.33 13.93 -9.25
N ARG A 151 -6.41 14.36 -8.59
CA ARG A 151 -6.97 13.68 -7.41
C ARG A 151 -7.39 12.24 -7.72
N ILE A 152 -8.08 12.02 -8.84
CA ILE A 152 -8.50 10.68 -9.27
C ILE A 152 -7.30 9.81 -9.59
N ALA A 153 -6.28 10.34 -10.25
CA ALA A 153 -5.03 9.62 -10.53
C ALA A 153 -4.31 9.21 -9.23
N ARG A 154 -4.25 10.09 -8.22
CA ARG A 154 -3.66 9.75 -6.91
C ARG A 154 -4.49 8.68 -6.17
N HIS A 155 -5.84 8.80 -6.19
CA HIS A 155 -6.73 7.75 -5.67
C HIS A 155 -6.43 6.39 -6.34
N LEU A 156 -6.41 6.35 -7.66
CA LEU A 156 -6.15 5.15 -8.45
C LEU A 156 -4.78 4.54 -8.10
N THR A 157 -3.72 5.36 -8.13
CA THR A 157 -2.36 4.90 -7.82
C THR A 157 -2.28 4.27 -6.44
N ASN A 158 -2.76 4.97 -5.41
CA ASN A 158 -2.64 4.51 -4.03
C ASN A 158 -3.51 3.25 -3.77
N MET A 159 -4.74 3.19 -4.29
CA MET A 159 -5.62 2.02 -4.12
C MET A 159 -5.07 0.79 -4.84
N LEU A 160 -4.57 0.94 -6.07
CA LEU A 160 -4.01 -0.19 -6.80
C LEU A 160 -2.65 -0.63 -6.23
N ALA A 161 -1.80 0.30 -5.79
CA ALA A 161 -0.56 -0.05 -5.09
C ALA A 161 -0.85 -0.80 -3.79
N GLY A 162 -1.87 -0.38 -3.02
CA GLY A 162 -2.34 -1.13 -1.86
C GLY A 162 -2.87 -2.53 -2.22
N THR A 163 -3.54 -2.67 -3.36
CA THR A 163 -3.99 -3.98 -3.86
C THR A 163 -2.79 -4.87 -4.23
N ILE A 164 -1.74 -4.31 -4.85
CA ILE A 164 -0.49 -5.03 -5.10
C ILE A 164 0.08 -5.57 -3.78
N ALA A 165 0.11 -4.77 -2.72
CA ALA A 165 0.62 -5.20 -1.42
C ALA A 165 -0.16 -6.41 -0.86
N VAL A 166 -1.50 -6.44 -0.99
CA VAL A 166 -2.32 -7.60 -0.56
C VAL A 166 -2.04 -8.83 -1.44
N VAL A 167 -1.95 -8.66 -2.76
CA VAL A 167 -1.59 -9.76 -3.69
C VAL A 167 -0.21 -10.32 -3.36
N THR A 168 0.75 -9.43 -3.11
CA THR A 168 2.12 -9.81 -2.69
C THR A 168 2.10 -10.64 -1.39
N ALA A 169 1.33 -10.20 -0.39
CA ALA A 169 1.22 -10.93 0.87
C ALA A 169 0.66 -12.35 0.67
N VAL A 170 -0.34 -12.52 -0.20
CA VAL A 170 -0.86 -13.86 -0.54
C VAL A 170 0.20 -14.68 -1.28
N LEU A 171 0.92 -14.07 -2.21
CA LEU A 171 1.93 -14.78 -3.01
C LEU A 171 3.07 -15.30 -2.11
N VAL A 172 3.64 -14.45 -1.27
CA VAL A 172 4.81 -14.80 -0.44
C VAL A 172 4.51 -15.85 0.64
N VAL A 173 3.25 -16.01 1.03
CA VAL A 173 2.84 -17.00 2.03
C VAL A 173 2.50 -18.36 1.40
N ASN A 174 2.06 -18.37 0.13
CA ASN A 174 1.54 -19.59 -0.51
C ASN A 174 2.47 -20.17 -1.58
N VAL A 175 3.47 -19.43 -2.02
CA VAL A 175 4.35 -19.85 -3.12
C VAL A 175 5.81 -19.73 -2.69
N ASP A 176 6.52 -20.85 -2.71
CA ASP A 176 7.95 -20.92 -2.42
C ASP A 176 8.72 -20.75 -3.75
N ILE A 177 9.29 -19.55 -3.94
CA ILE A 177 10.07 -19.19 -5.13
C ILE A 177 11.42 -18.65 -4.69
N GLU A 178 12.48 -19.23 -5.23
CA GLU A 178 13.84 -18.70 -5.06
C GLU A 178 14.22 -17.76 -6.23
N PRO A 179 14.93 -16.69 -5.96
CA PRO A 179 15.37 -16.19 -4.65
C PRO A 179 14.21 -15.56 -3.86
N GLN A 180 14.25 -15.67 -2.51
CA GLN A 180 13.15 -15.27 -1.60
C GLN A 180 12.63 -13.83 -1.76
N TRP A 181 13.41 -12.91 -2.30
CA TRP A 181 12.97 -11.55 -2.59
C TRP A 181 12.05 -11.46 -3.82
N LEU A 182 12.10 -12.45 -4.72
CA LEU A 182 11.38 -12.41 -6.01
C LEU A 182 9.86 -12.34 -5.84
N PRO A 183 9.19 -13.18 -5.03
CA PRO A 183 7.74 -13.11 -4.85
C PRO A 183 7.28 -11.78 -4.24
N TRP A 184 8.13 -11.07 -3.51
CA TRP A 184 7.82 -9.73 -2.98
C TRP A 184 7.76 -8.66 -4.08
N ILE A 185 8.60 -8.75 -5.09
CA ILE A 185 8.75 -7.71 -6.13
C ILE A 185 7.91 -8.02 -7.38
N LEU A 186 7.69 -9.30 -7.68
CA LEU A 186 7.05 -9.76 -8.91
C LEU A 186 5.68 -9.10 -9.18
N PRO A 187 4.73 -9.02 -8.21
CA PRO A 187 3.45 -8.35 -8.45
C PRO A 187 3.61 -6.86 -8.76
N THR A 188 4.60 -6.20 -8.15
CA THR A 188 4.90 -4.79 -8.40
C THR A 188 5.40 -4.58 -9.82
N VAL A 189 6.35 -5.38 -10.30
CA VAL A 189 6.91 -5.28 -11.66
C VAL A 189 5.83 -5.49 -12.72
N ILE A 190 4.91 -6.43 -12.49
CA ILE A 190 3.84 -6.74 -13.45
C ILE A 190 2.75 -5.67 -13.45
N LEU A 191 2.35 -5.17 -12.27
CA LEU A 191 1.14 -4.35 -12.14
C LEU A 191 1.40 -2.84 -12.18
N VAL A 192 2.61 -2.36 -11.87
CA VAL A 192 2.94 -0.92 -11.96
C VAL A 192 2.81 -0.37 -13.39
N PRO A 193 3.23 -1.07 -14.46
CA PRO A 193 2.96 -0.64 -15.83
C PRO A 193 1.46 -0.47 -16.14
N VAL A 194 0.61 -1.36 -15.59
CA VAL A 194 -0.85 -1.27 -15.73
C VAL A 194 -1.40 -0.04 -15.01
N ILE A 195 -0.91 0.25 -13.80
CA ILE A 195 -1.27 1.47 -13.06
C ILE A 195 -0.87 2.71 -13.85
N SER A 196 0.33 2.74 -14.42
CA SER A 196 0.85 3.86 -15.20
C SER A 196 0.00 4.11 -16.45
N TRP A 197 -0.33 3.06 -17.18
CA TRP A 197 -1.21 3.15 -18.34
C TRP A 197 -2.62 3.64 -17.98
N TRP A 198 -3.17 3.19 -16.85
CA TRP A 198 -4.49 3.61 -16.40
C TRP A 198 -4.48 5.07 -15.96
N ASN A 199 -3.44 5.51 -15.24
CA ASN A 199 -3.26 6.92 -14.89
C ASN A 199 -3.18 7.81 -16.13
N TRP A 200 -2.44 7.38 -17.14
CA TRP A 200 -2.39 8.10 -18.42
C TRP A 200 -3.77 8.26 -19.06
N LYS A 201 -4.63 7.22 -19.03
CA LYS A 201 -6.02 7.32 -19.49
C LYS A 201 -6.86 8.32 -18.68
N VAL A 202 -6.69 8.35 -17.36
CA VAL A 202 -7.40 9.28 -16.47
C VAL A 202 -6.96 10.73 -16.71
N MET A 203 -5.70 10.94 -17.05
CA MET A 203 -5.14 12.27 -17.26
C MET A 203 -5.45 12.87 -18.66
N LYS A 204 -5.73 12.03 -19.66
CA LYS A 204 -6.29 12.44 -20.94
C LYS A 204 -7.72 12.94 -20.81
#